data_6b4a5b4657008d123a19813a8a7c1490
#
_entry.id   6b4a5b4657008d123a19813a8a7c1490
#
_cell.length_a   1.000
_cell.length_b   1.000
_cell.length_c   1.000
_cell.angle_alpha   90.00
_cell.angle_beta   90.00
_cell.angle_gamma   90.00
#
_symmetry.space_group_name_H-M   'P 1'
#
loop_
_entity.id
_entity.type
_entity.pdbx_description
1 polymer ?
#
loop_
_entity_poly.entity_id
_entity_poly.type
_entity_poly.pdbx_seq_one_letter_code
_entity_poly.pdbx_strand_id
1 'polypeptide(L)'
;HIVSRRQRQMCIRDRIKLLPDNVANQIAAGEVVQRPSSVVKELLENSVDSKSKTIKLIVKDAGKTLIQVMDDGNGMNKEDLDLCFIRHATSKIRNSKDLFDLSTMGFRGEALSSIAAVSHLIIGSNKKVDEDLGNEIKLEGGKVISKNEALCRKGTSISVRNLFYNIPARRNFLKSDNVELRHIIDEFHR
;
A
#
# COMPACT_ATOMS: atom_id res chain seq x y z
N HIS A 1 -22.90 19.46 47.33
CA HIS A 1 -22.02 19.65 46.16
C HIS A 1 -21.59 18.30 45.63
N ILE A 2 -22.39 17.74 44.73
CA ILE A 2 -22.04 16.53 43.99
C ILE A 2 -21.32 17.00 42.72
N VAL A 3 -20.00 17.09 42.77
CA VAL A 3 -19.19 17.27 41.56
C VAL A 3 -19.10 15.90 40.90
N SER A 4 -19.78 15.79 39.75
CA SER A 4 -19.95 14.58 38.97
C SER A 4 -18.59 13.91 38.65
N ARG A 5 -18.51 12.58 38.93
CA ARG A 5 -17.34 11.72 38.56
C ARG A 5 -16.93 11.80 37.10
N ARG A 6 -17.79 12.30 36.20
CA ARG A 6 -17.49 12.50 34.77
C ARG A 6 -16.47 13.60 34.50
N GLN A 7 -16.40 14.66 35.33
CA GLN A 7 -15.42 15.74 35.11
C GLN A 7 -13.99 15.37 35.54
N ARG A 8 -13.79 14.41 36.44
CA ARG A 8 -12.44 13.94 36.82
C ARG A 8 -11.78 13.01 35.78
N GLN A 9 -12.53 12.34 34.94
CA GLN A 9 -11.97 11.49 33.87
C GLN A 9 -11.48 12.26 32.64
N MET A 10 -11.95 13.47 32.41
CA MET A 10 -11.49 14.31 31.29
C MET A 10 -10.07 14.86 31.50
N CYS A 11 -9.67 15.16 32.74
CA CYS A 11 -8.37 15.77 33.02
C CYS A 11 -7.14 14.84 32.93
N ILE A 12 -7.33 13.51 32.85
CA ILE A 12 -6.20 12.54 32.80
C ILE A 12 -5.78 12.24 31.34
N ARG A 13 -6.60 12.60 30.33
CA ARG A 13 -6.34 12.34 28.90
C ARG A 13 -5.71 13.52 28.14
N ASP A 14 -5.59 14.70 28.72
CA ASP A 14 -5.24 15.93 28.00
C ASP A 14 -3.73 16.20 27.92
N ARG A 15 -2.87 15.24 28.19
CA ARG A 15 -1.43 15.40 27.93
C ARG A 15 -1.10 14.95 26.51
N ILE A 16 -0.56 15.86 25.72
CA ILE A 16 0.03 15.57 24.42
C ILE A 16 1.16 14.55 24.64
N LYS A 17 1.12 13.43 23.92
CA LYS A 17 2.14 12.38 23.92
C LYS A 17 2.52 12.05 22.49
N LEU A 18 3.79 11.73 22.29
CA LEU A 18 4.23 11.18 21.03
C LEU A 18 3.57 9.81 20.80
N LEU A 19 3.00 9.63 19.63
CA LEU A 19 2.40 8.34 19.27
C LEU A 19 3.51 7.33 18.94
N PRO A 20 3.31 6.04 19.28
CA PRO A 20 4.17 4.98 18.76
C PRO A 20 4.16 4.98 17.22
N ASP A 21 5.31 4.68 16.61
CA ASP A 21 5.49 4.74 15.14
C ASP A 21 4.48 3.90 14.38
N ASN A 22 4.11 2.72 14.89
CA ASN A 22 3.11 1.87 14.28
C ASN A 22 1.73 2.53 14.23
N VAL A 23 1.34 3.25 15.28
CA VAL A 23 0.06 3.98 15.34
C VAL A 23 0.11 5.19 14.42
N ALA A 24 1.19 5.96 14.44
CA ALA A 24 1.39 7.09 13.53
C ALA A 24 1.33 6.66 12.06
N ASN A 25 1.97 5.53 11.71
CA ASN A 25 1.93 4.97 10.36
C ASN A 25 0.52 4.48 9.96
N GLN A 26 -0.25 3.89 10.88
CA GLN A 26 -1.64 3.50 10.62
C GLN A 26 -2.56 4.70 10.39
N ILE A 27 -2.36 5.79 11.12
CA ILE A 27 -3.11 7.04 10.94
C ILE A 27 -2.78 7.64 9.57
N ALA A 28 -1.50 7.80 9.26
CA ALA A 28 -1.04 8.32 7.98
C ALA A 28 -1.48 7.44 6.78
N ALA A 29 -1.41 6.11 6.93
CA ALA A 29 -1.94 5.18 5.93
C ALA A 29 -3.43 5.43 5.65
N GLY A 30 -4.15 5.97 6.63
CA GLY A 30 -5.55 6.30 6.49
C GLY A 30 -5.88 7.44 5.57
N GLU A 31 -4.96 8.30 5.31
CA GLU A 31 -5.11 9.40 4.36
C GLU A 31 -4.95 8.91 2.91
N VAL A 32 -4.10 7.91 2.70
CA VAL A 32 -3.81 7.34 1.39
C VAL A 32 -4.76 6.18 1.06
N VAL A 33 -4.92 5.24 1.99
CA VAL A 33 -5.70 4.02 1.81
C VAL A 33 -7.01 4.11 2.60
N GLN A 34 -8.07 4.55 1.95
CA GLN A 34 -9.40 4.67 2.58
C GLN A 34 -10.27 3.43 2.37
N ARG A 35 -10.11 2.75 1.23
CA ARG A 35 -10.90 1.59 0.80
C ARG A 35 -10.11 0.71 -0.18
N PRO A 36 -10.63 -0.49 -0.53
CA PRO A 36 -9.97 -1.37 -1.49
C PRO A 36 -9.65 -0.72 -2.83
N SER A 37 -10.55 0.11 -3.38
CA SER A 37 -10.31 0.80 -4.66
C SER A 37 -9.15 1.79 -4.59
N SER A 38 -8.86 2.42 -3.44
CA SER A 38 -7.66 3.26 -3.27
C SER A 38 -6.38 2.45 -3.46
N VAL A 39 -6.33 1.22 -2.93
CA VAL A 39 -5.20 0.30 -3.15
C VAL A 39 -5.06 -0.04 -4.62
N VAL A 40 -6.16 -0.41 -5.28
CA VAL A 40 -6.17 -0.74 -6.71
C VAL A 40 -5.64 0.41 -7.53
N LYS A 41 -6.15 1.63 -7.30
CA LYS A 41 -5.69 2.84 -7.97
C LYS A 41 -4.17 3.01 -7.88
N GLU A 42 -3.63 3.03 -6.66
CA GLU A 42 -2.20 3.24 -6.43
C GLU A 42 -1.33 2.16 -7.11
N LEU A 43 -1.77 0.89 -7.07
CA LEU A 43 -1.04 -0.20 -7.71
C LEU A 43 -1.11 -0.13 -9.23
N LEU A 44 -2.25 0.24 -9.81
CA LEU A 44 -2.40 0.42 -11.26
C LEU A 44 -1.56 1.60 -11.77
N GLU A 45 -1.59 2.74 -11.08
CA GLU A 45 -0.75 3.90 -11.41
C GLU A 45 0.74 3.55 -11.37
N ASN A 46 1.20 2.76 -10.39
CA ASN A 46 2.57 2.28 -10.33
C ASN A 46 2.91 1.34 -11.50
N SER A 47 1.98 0.47 -11.90
CA SER A 47 2.18 -0.42 -13.06
C SER A 47 2.25 0.36 -14.37
N VAL A 48 1.42 1.39 -14.56
CA VAL A 48 1.50 2.28 -15.72
C VAL A 48 2.84 3.04 -15.74
N ASP A 49 3.24 3.62 -14.62
CA ASP A 49 4.50 4.32 -14.48
C ASP A 49 5.73 3.41 -14.75
N SER A 50 5.61 2.10 -14.49
CA SER A 50 6.64 1.10 -14.81
C SER A 50 6.73 0.75 -16.28
N LYS A 51 5.93 1.40 -17.14
CA LYS A 51 5.83 1.18 -18.59
C LYS A 51 5.38 -0.24 -18.95
N SER A 52 4.51 -0.82 -18.16
CA SER A 52 3.90 -2.12 -18.45
C SER A 52 2.97 -2.05 -19.67
N LYS A 53 2.94 -3.15 -20.43
CA LYS A 53 2.02 -3.34 -21.57
C LYS A 53 0.79 -4.13 -21.16
N THR A 54 0.96 -4.98 -20.15
CA THR A 54 -0.09 -5.85 -19.66
C THR A 54 -0.17 -5.73 -18.14
N ILE A 55 -1.36 -5.45 -17.64
CA ILE A 55 -1.66 -5.40 -16.21
C ILE A 55 -2.79 -6.36 -15.92
N LYS A 56 -2.58 -7.26 -14.96
CA LYS A 56 -3.59 -8.21 -14.49
C LYS A 56 -3.98 -7.89 -13.06
N LEU A 57 -5.27 -7.69 -12.83
CA LEU A 57 -5.86 -7.48 -11.52
C LEU A 57 -6.65 -8.72 -11.08
N ILE A 58 -6.37 -9.20 -9.87
CA ILE A 58 -7.14 -10.27 -9.20
C ILE A 58 -7.67 -9.72 -7.89
N VAL A 59 -8.97 -9.89 -7.67
CA VAL A 59 -9.66 -9.42 -6.46
C VAL A 59 -10.46 -10.56 -5.86
N LYS A 60 -10.39 -10.72 -4.52
CA LYS A 60 -11.27 -11.63 -3.75
C LYS A 60 -11.96 -10.85 -2.64
N ASP A 61 -13.23 -11.19 -2.40
CA ASP A 61 -14.08 -10.59 -1.37
C ASP A 61 -14.07 -9.04 -1.44
N ALA A 62 -14.28 -8.50 -2.65
CA ALA A 62 -14.26 -7.07 -2.94
C ALA A 62 -12.98 -6.35 -2.44
N GLY A 63 -11.85 -7.05 -2.47
CA GLY A 63 -10.55 -6.54 -2.04
C GLY A 63 -10.26 -6.63 -0.54
N LYS A 64 -11.15 -7.18 0.26
CA LYS A 64 -10.95 -7.37 1.70
C LYS A 64 -9.94 -8.47 2.00
N THR A 65 -10.00 -9.57 1.25
CA THR A 65 -9.13 -10.74 1.43
C THR A 65 -7.90 -10.67 0.53
N LEU A 66 -8.07 -10.29 -0.74
CA LEU A 66 -6.97 -10.20 -1.70
C LEU A 66 -7.22 -9.10 -2.74
N ILE A 67 -6.19 -8.29 -2.95
CA ILE A 67 -5.97 -7.48 -4.15
C ILE A 67 -4.59 -7.86 -4.68
N GLN A 68 -4.50 -8.36 -5.90
CA GLN A 68 -3.23 -8.67 -6.53
C GLN A 68 -3.15 -7.99 -7.89
N VAL A 69 -2.09 -7.22 -8.09
CA VAL A 69 -1.75 -6.59 -9.37
C VAL A 69 -0.45 -7.21 -9.86
N MET A 70 -0.45 -7.64 -11.11
CA MET A 70 0.73 -8.19 -11.79
C MET A 70 0.93 -7.41 -13.07
N ASP A 71 2.13 -6.95 -13.31
CA ASP A 71 2.52 -6.21 -14.51
C ASP A 71 3.77 -6.83 -15.16
N ASP A 72 3.96 -6.52 -16.45
CA ASP A 72 5.13 -6.88 -17.25
C ASP A 72 6.09 -5.69 -17.46
N GLY A 73 6.04 -4.70 -16.58
CA GLY A 73 6.83 -3.47 -16.67
C GLY A 73 8.32 -3.67 -16.41
N ASN A 74 8.99 -2.58 -16.04
CA ASN A 74 10.45 -2.56 -15.86
C ASN A 74 10.95 -3.46 -14.73
N GLY A 75 10.10 -3.81 -13.77
CA GLY A 75 10.49 -4.54 -12.56
C GLY A 75 11.45 -3.74 -11.66
N MET A 76 11.84 -4.37 -10.56
CA MET A 76 12.76 -3.82 -9.57
C MET A 76 13.94 -4.77 -9.36
N ASN A 77 15.14 -4.21 -9.14
CA ASN A 77 16.27 -4.95 -8.61
C ASN A 77 16.10 -5.15 -7.09
N LYS A 78 17.03 -5.84 -6.45
CA LYS A 78 16.97 -6.14 -5.02
C LYS A 78 17.01 -4.87 -4.17
N GLU A 79 17.87 -3.93 -4.53
CA GLU A 79 18.05 -2.66 -3.83
C GLU A 79 16.79 -1.79 -3.92
N ASP A 80 16.18 -1.69 -5.11
CA ASP A 80 14.94 -0.95 -5.33
C ASP A 80 13.78 -1.61 -4.56
N LEU A 81 13.72 -2.95 -4.56
CA LEU A 81 12.70 -3.72 -3.84
C LEU A 81 12.80 -3.52 -2.32
N ASP A 82 14.02 -3.38 -1.78
CA ASP A 82 14.27 -3.11 -0.36
C ASP A 82 13.83 -1.71 0.07
N LEU A 83 13.72 -0.78 -0.87
CA LEU A 83 13.36 0.62 -0.62
C LEU A 83 11.90 0.94 -0.97
N CYS A 84 11.25 0.19 -1.85
CA CYS A 84 9.96 0.57 -2.44
C CYS A 84 8.81 0.72 -1.44
N PHE A 85 8.89 0.11 -0.26
CA PHE A 85 7.90 0.22 0.83
C PHE A 85 8.35 1.16 1.97
N ILE A 86 9.50 1.81 1.85
CA ILE A 86 9.97 2.82 2.81
C ILE A 86 9.30 4.15 2.49
N ARG A 87 8.84 4.85 3.53
CA ARG A 87 8.22 6.18 3.37
C ARG A 87 9.20 7.16 2.75
N HIS A 88 8.68 7.99 1.83
CA HIS A 88 9.43 9.01 1.11
C HIS A 88 10.54 8.44 0.19
N ALA A 89 10.56 7.12 -0.03
CA ALA A 89 11.43 6.52 -1.03
C ALA A 89 10.72 6.51 -2.39
N THR A 90 11.30 7.21 -3.36
CA THR A 90 10.77 7.28 -4.72
C THR A 90 11.90 7.44 -5.72
N SER A 91 11.73 6.82 -6.89
CA SER A 91 12.61 7.03 -8.05
C SER A 91 12.15 8.15 -8.98
N LYS A 92 10.94 8.71 -8.71
CA LYS A 92 10.21 9.57 -9.66
C LYS A 92 10.54 11.04 -9.51
N ILE A 93 10.99 11.48 -8.34
CA ILE A 93 11.45 12.85 -8.06
C ILE A 93 12.75 12.82 -7.26
N ARG A 94 13.63 13.79 -7.48
CA ARG A 94 14.93 13.91 -6.79
C ARG A 94 15.11 15.25 -6.11
N ASN A 95 14.43 16.28 -6.61
CA ASN A 95 14.54 17.65 -6.11
C ASN A 95 13.20 18.38 -6.25
N SER A 96 13.10 19.57 -5.63
CA SER A 96 11.88 20.37 -5.66
C SER A 96 11.48 20.88 -7.04
N LYS A 97 12.41 20.96 -8.00
CA LYS A 97 12.10 21.40 -9.37
C LYS A 97 11.32 20.33 -10.12
N ASP A 98 11.58 19.05 -9.85
CA ASP A 98 10.87 17.93 -10.48
C ASP A 98 9.37 17.94 -10.15
N LEU A 99 8.95 18.63 -9.07
CA LEU A 99 7.53 18.80 -8.72
C LEU A 99 6.75 19.65 -9.73
N PHE A 100 7.44 20.49 -10.51
CA PHE A 100 6.81 21.33 -11.53
C PHE A 100 6.76 20.67 -12.91
N ASP A 101 7.46 19.53 -13.09
CA ASP A 101 7.54 18.80 -14.36
C ASP A 101 7.27 17.30 -14.13
N LEU A 102 6.12 16.99 -13.52
CA LEU A 102 5.72 15.64 -13.21
C LEU A 102 5.21 14.93 -14.46
N SER A 103 5.93 13.88 -14.87
CA SER A 103 5.57 12.99 -15.98
C SER A 103 5.00 11.64 -15.53
N THR A 104 4.88 11.40 -14.21
CA THR A 104 4.39 10.16 -13.59
C THR A 104 3.09 10.40 -12.85
N MET A 105 2.22 9.38 -12.76
CA MET A 105 0.95 9.47 -12.05
C MET A 105 1.15 9.55 -10.53
N GLY A 106 2.10 8.77 -9.98
CA GLY A 106 2.47 8.82 -8.57
C GLY A 106 3.87 9.41 -8.37
N PHE A 107 4.12 10.10 -7.25
CA PHE A 107 5.44 10.71 -6.96
C PHE A 107 5.82 10.76 -5.49
N ARG A 108 4.86 10.57 -4.56
CA ARG A 108 5.07 10.85 -3.13
C ARG A 108 5.89 9.80 -2.38
N GLY A 109 6.04 8.57 -2.92
CA GLY A 109 6.75 7.47 -2.26
C GLY A 109 6.08 7.01 -0.97
N GLU A 110 4.75 7.10 -0.88
CA GLU A 110 4.00 6.76 0.34
C GLU A 110 2.94 5.67 0.15
N ALA A 111 2.61 5.33 -1.10
CA ALA A 111 1.53 4.37 -1.40
C ALA A 111 1.83 2.98 -0.82
N LEU A 112 2.95 2.37 -1.20
CA LEU A 112 3.31 1.02 -0.75
C LEU A 112 3.57 0.96 0.76
N SER A 113 4.20 1.97 1.36
CA SER A 113 4.41 2.05 2.81
C SER A 113 3.07 2.14 3.57
N SER A 114 2.11 2.90 3.05
CA SER A 114 0.77 3.02 3.61
C SER A 114 -0.02 1.72 3.49
N ILE A 115 0.04 1.04 2.33
CA ILE A 115 -0.59 -0.27 2.11
C ILE A 115 0.02 -1.32 3.04
N ALA A 116 1.37 -1.36 3.16
CA ALA A 116 2.07 -2.29 4.03
C ALA A 116 1.68 -2.13 5.51
N ALA A 117 1.48 -0.89 5.98
CA ALA A 117 1.12 -0.61 7.36
C ALA A 117 -0.24 -1.19 7.77
N VAL A 118 -1.15 -1.44 6.81
CA VAL A 118 -2.54 -1.86 7.08
C VAL A 118 -2.92 -3.20 6.46
N SER A 119 -1.94 -3.96 5.97
CA SER A 119 -2.17 -5.25 5.29
C SER A 119 -1.01 -6.23 5.48
N HIS A 120 -1.19 -7.45 4.97
CA HIS A 120 -0.12 -8.38 4.67
C HIS A 120 0.27 -8.17 3.20
N LEU A 121 1.48 -7.71 2.95
CA LEU A 121 1.95 -7.34 1.62
C LEU A 121 3.02 -8.32 1.14
N ILE A 122 2.87 -8.81 -0.08
CA ILE A 122 3.88 -9.63 -0.76
C ILE A 122 4.22 -8.92 -2.07
N ILE A 123 5.50 -8.64 -2.28
CA ILE A 123 6.01 -8.01 -3.49
C ILE A 123 7.04 -8.94 -4.09
N GLY A 124 6.77 -9.44 -5.29
CA GLY A 124 7.71 -10.18 -6.12
C GLY A 124 8.09 -9.34 -7.34
N SER A 125 9.36 -9.25 -7.67
CA SER A 125 9.80 -8.46 -8.82
C SER A 125 11.06 -9.01 -9.47
N ASN A 126 11.12 -8.86 -10.78
CA ASN A 126 12.29 -9.21 -11.59
C ASN A 126 12.47 -8.18 -12.70
N LYS A 127 13.70 -7.70 -12.87
CA LYS A 127 14.09 -6.74 -13.91
C LYS A 127 14.63 -7.41 -15.17
N LYS A 128 15.03 -8.68 -15.07
CA LYS A 128 15.65 -9.44 -16.13
C LYS A 128 14.61 -10.14 -17.01
N VAL A 129 14.88 -10.22 -18.30
CA VAL A 129 14.00 -10.84 -19.29
C VAL A 129 14.27 -12.35 -19.41
N ASP A 130 15.55 -12.72 -19.31
CA ASP A 130 16.02 -14.08 -19.64
C ASP A 130 16.18 -14.99 -18.41
N GLU A 131 15.86 -14.48 -17.22
CA GLU A 131 15.95 -15.23 -15.97
C GLU A 131 14.62 -15.14 -15.25
N ASP A 132 14.02 -16.28 -14.92
CA ASP A 132 12.81 -16.36 -14.10
C ASP A 132 13.10 -16.22 -12.59
N LEU A 133 14.34 -15.94 -12.20
CA LEU A 133 14.75 -15.75 -10.81
C LEU A 133 14.74 -14.27 -10.47
N GLY A 134 13.82 -13.88 -9.61
CA GLY A 134 13.67 -12.53 -9.06
C GLY A 134 13.75 -12.53 -7.55
N ASN A 135 13.28 -11.48 -6.92
CA ASN A 135 13.27 -11.32 -5.48
C ASN A 135 11.83 -11.13 -4.98
N GLU A 136 11.55 -11.73 -3.83
CA GLU A 136 10.28 -11.60 -3.12
C GLU A 136 10.52 -11.05 -1.71
N ILE A 137 9.68 -10.10 -1.31
CA ILE A 137 9.63 -9.59 0.06
C ILE A 137 8.22 -9.74 0.61
N LYS A 138 8.12 -10.16 1.89
CA LYS A 138 6.86 -10.26 2.62
C LYS A 138 6.88 -9.31 3.81
N LEU A 139 5.80 -8.55 3.94
CA LEU A 139 5.61 -7.60 5.03
C LEU A 139 4.28 -7.87 5.74
N GLU A 140 4.25 -7.60 7.04
CA GLU A 140 3.06 -7.62 7.87
C GLU A 140 3.02 -6.37 8.74
N GLY A 141 1.99 -5.54 8.60
CA GLY A 141 1.84 -4.29 9.32
C GLY A 141 3.04 -3.34 9.17
N GLY A 142 3.66 -3.34 7.98
CA GLY A 142 4.84 -2.55 7.66
C GLY A 142 6.19 -3.14 8.11
N LYS A 143 6.20 -4.31 8.79
CA LYS A 143 7.41 -5.00 9.21
C LYS A 143 7.79 -6.08 8.19
N VAL A 144 9.06 -6.15 7.82
CA VAL A 144 9.58 -7.21 6.94
C VAL A 144 9.59 -8.53 7.70
N ILE A 145 8.95 -9.54 7.13
CA ILE A 145 8.89 -10.92 7.65
C ILE A 145 9.93 -11.79 6.97
N SER A 146 10.06 -11.68 5.65
CA SER A 146 11.05 -12.45 4.88
C SER A 146 11.47 -11.73 3.61
N LYS A 147 12.69 -12.03 3.17
CA LYS A 147 13.26 -11.62 1.87
C LYS A 147 13.93 -12.83 1.27
N ASN A 148 13.48 -13.26 0.11
CA ASN A 148 13.98 -14.48 -0.55
C ASN A 148 14.11 -14.23 -2.05
N GLU A 149 14.94 -15.03 -2.69
CA GLU A 149 14.85 -15.23 -4.13
C GLU A 149 13.62 -16.08 -4.43
N ALA A 150 12.90 -15.75 -5.49
CA ALA A 150 11.68 -16.44 -5.88
C ALA A 150 11.55 -16.47 -7.40
N LEU A 151 10.79 -17.45 -7.91
CA LEU A 151 10.43 -17.48 -9.32
C LEU A 151 9.49 -16.29 -9.62
N CYS A 152 10.03 -15.30 -10.30
CA CYS A 152 9.33 -14.10 -10.72
C CYS A 152 9.63 -13.84 -12.19
N ARG A 153 8.60 -13.79 -13.01
CA ARG A 153 8.74 -13.29 -14.39
C ARG A 153 9.12 -11.82 -14.36
N LYS A 154 9.67 -11.33 -15.49
CA LYS A 154 9.93 -9.89 -15.63
C LYS A 154 8.69 -9.08 -15.31
N GLY A 155 8.87 -7.98 -14.57
CA GLY A 155 7.81 -7.11 -14.08
C GLY A 155 7.65 -7.16 -12.57
N THR A 156 6.46 -6.83 -12.09
CA THR A 156 6.17 -6.79 -10.66
C THR A 156 4.84 -7.46 -10.36
N SER A 157 4.80 -8.21 -9.27
CA SER A 157 3.59 -8.80 -8.69
C SER A 157 3.44 -8.30 -7.26
N ILE A 158 2.36 -7.60 -6.98
CA ILE A 158 2.05 -7.08 -5.64
C ILE A 158 0.75 -7.72 -5.17
N SER A 159 0.80 -8.46 -4.04
CA SER A 159 -0.35 -9.08 -3.40
C SER A 159 -0.61 -8.42 -2.05
N VAL A 160 -1.74 -7.75 -1.92
CA VAL A 160 -2.25 -7.15 -0.68
C VAL A 160 -3.30 -8.07 -0.10
N ARG A 161 -3.04 -8.60 1.08
CA ARG A 161 -3.94 -9.55 1.75
C ARG A 161 -4.45 -8.99 3.07
N ASN A 162 -5.68 -9.38 3.42
CA ASN A 162 -6.32 -9.04 4.69
C ASN A 162 -6.28 -7.54 4.98
N LEU A 163 -6.70 -6.73 4.02
CA LEU A 163 -6.72 -5.27 4.14
C LEU A 163 -7.44 -4.84 5.42
N PHE A 164 -6.84 -3.92 6.17
CA PHE A 164 -7.29 -3.42 7.48
C PHE A 164 -7.40 -4.49 8.59
N TYR A 165 -6.64 -5.59 8.51
CA TYR A 165 -6.67 -6.64 9.53
C TYR A 165 -6.33 -6.11 10.93
N ASN A 166 -5.46 -5.11 11.01
CA ASN A 166 -5.00 -4.47 12.26
C ASN A 166 -5.75 -3.17 12.60
N ILE A 167 -6.80 -2.82 11.84
CA ILE A 167 -7.68 -1.67 12.09
C ILE A 167 -9.16 -2.12 11.98
N PRO A 168 -9.69 -2.88 12.97
CA PRO A 168 -11.05 -3.44 12.88
C PRO A 168 -12.13 -2.40 12.62
N ALA A 169 -12.02 -1.21 13.22
CA ALA A 169 -12.97 -0.13 12.99
C ALA A 169 -13.08 0.22 11.51
N ARG A 170 -11.96 0.36 10.77
CA ARG A 170 -11.99 0.62 9.33
C ARG A 170 -12.62 -0.51 8.54
N ARG A 171 -12.28 -1.75 8.87
CA ARG A 171 -12.85 -2.92 8.20
C ARG A 171 -14.38 -2.94 8.33
N ASN A 172 -14.91 -2.55 9.49
CA ASN A 172 -16.35 -2.47 9.73
C ASN A 172 -17.03 -1.29 9.01
N PHE A 173 -16.29 -0.24 8.64
CA PHE A 173 -16.80 0.90 7.87
C PHE A 173 -16.85 0.67 6.37
N LEU A 174 -16.27 -0.40 5.85
CA LEU A 174 -16.37 -0.75 4.43
C LEU A 174 -17.84 -1.02 4.07
N LYS A 175 -18.21 -0.61 2.87
CA LYS A 175 -19.54 -0.83 2.33
C LYS A 175 -19.75 -2.32 1.99
N SER A 176 -20.92 -2.65 1.44
CA SER A 176 -21.19 -4.00 0.95
C SER A 176 -20.23 -4.36 -0.19
N ASP A 177 -19.98 -5.66 -0.38
CA ASP A 177 -19.06 -6.17 -1.38
C ASP A 177 -19.39 -5.68 -2.80
N ASN A 178 -20.68 -5.60 -3.14
CA ASN A 178 -21.13 -5.07 -4.44
C ASN A 178 -20.72 -3.60 -4.64
N VAL A 179 -20.77 -2.78 -3.58
CA VAL A 179 -20.41 -1.36 -3.66
C VAL A 179 -18.88 -1.20 -3.76
N GLU A 180 -18.13 -1.94 -2.95
CA GLU A 180 -16.66 -1.88 -3.01
C GLU A 180 -16.14 -2.43 -4.34
N LEU A 181 -16.74 -3.52 -4.87
CA LEU A 181 -16.35 -4.08 -6.17
C LEU A 181 -16.64 -3.09 -7.30
N ARG A 182 -17.77 -2.37 -7.27
CA ARG A 182 -18.07 -1.33 -8.27
C ARG A 182 -16.99 -0.25 -8.26
N HIS A 183 -16.58 0.24 -7.11
CA HIS A 183 -15.49 1.23 -7.00
C HIS A 183 -14.16 0.69 -7.56
N ILE A 184 -13.86 -0.59 -7.35
CA ILE A 184 -12.66 -1.23 -7.92
C ILE A 184 -12.74 -1.27 -9.45
N ILE A 185 -13.90 -1.66 -10.00
CA ILE A 185 -14.13 -1.72 -11.45
C ILE A 185 -14.00 -0.32 -12.06
N ASP A 186 -14.58 0.70 -11.42
CA ASP A 186 -14.50 2.09 -11.88
C ASP A 186 -13.04 2.58 -11.96
N GLU A 187 -12.21 2.25 -10.96
CA GLU A 187 -10.77 2.61 -10.98
C GLU A 187 -9.99 1.83 -12.04
N PHE A 188 -10.38 0.57 -12.32
CA PHE A 188 -9.73 -0.24 -13.34
C PHE A 188 -10.04 0.24 -14.77
N HIS A 189 -11.19 0.85 -15.00
CA HIS A 189 -11.61 1.39 -16.30
C HIS A 189 -11.13 2.82 -16.56
N ARG A 190 -10.54 3.47 -15.59
CA ARG A 190 -10.03 4.84 -15.66
C ARG A 190 -8.67 4.94 -16.33
#